data_9805841cfc375b5e3540ba7641fd8b5b
#
_entry.id   9805841cfc375b5e3540ba7641fd8b5b
#
_cell.length_a   1.000
_cell.length_b   1.000
_cell.length_c   1.000
_cell.angle_alpha   90.00
_cell.angle_beta   90.00
_cell.angle_gamma   90.00
#
_symmetry.space_group_name_H-M   'P 1'
#
loop_
_entity.id
_entity.type
_entity.pdbx_description
1 polymer ?
#
loop_
_entity_poly.entity_id
_entity_poly.type
_entity_poly.pdbx_seq_one_letter_code
_entity_poly.pdbx_strand_id
1 'polypeptide(L)'
;SEPAEGSEPCGIGRIRRMGFLSVVSVCAACLAVAGCASIAGSPLRAGGETELSDGVGFRLPDIPDTLRGAARAEYLALHYWDGFDFAGADIAAPGAEQAFVDFLGLLSRIASADGAFGALFGRAAGSDGLYRLMELCDRYLYEPWSPMRSDELYAAALRAFTESPCIAEIDKVRARQALERLSMNRPGTPAADFIYVDRGGSRHRLSDIEAPHILLFFHYPGCGECRRMKAALEASPIVGESLRRGRLALLAVCVGERDDWERSGCPMGGIDGFDGGMSSSCRTVYDLRALPTLYLLDGERCVILKDASMVQVEERLAALCSGQAAAAKRPS
;
A
#
# COMPACT_ATOMS: atom_id res chain seq x y z
N SER A 1 -25.38 39.17 43.62
CA SER A 1 -24.14 38.57 43.16
C SER A 1 -24.50 37.62 42.03
N GLU A 2 -24.24 38.09 40.81
CA GLU A 2 -24.54 37.38 39.56
C GLU A 2 -23.59 36.18 39.32
N PRO A 3 -24.04 35.13 38.60
CA PRO A 3 -23.17 34.05 38.15
C PRO A 3 -22.55 34.37 36.78
N ALA A 4 -21.30 33.96 36.61
CA ALA A 4 -20.47 34.10 35.43
C ALA A 4 -20.92 33.23 34.27
N GLU A 5 -20.83 33.81 33.05
CA GLU A 5 -21.20 33.23 31.76
C GLU A 5 -20.30 32.08 31.36
N GLY A 6 -20.93 31.07 30.77
CA GLY A 6 -20.28 29.87 30.18
C GLY A 6 -19.64 30.18 28.84
N SER A 7 -18.46 29.64 28.63
CA SER A 7 -17.76 29.60 27.33
C SER A 7 -18.32 28.42 26.48
N GLU A 8 -18.80 28.78 25.30
CA GLU A 8 -19.25 27.79 24.28
C GLU A 8 -18.05 27.01 23.68
N PRO A 9 -18.25 25.72 23.35
CA PRO A 9 -17.23 24.97 22.62
C PRO A 9 -17.28 25.24 21.12
N CYS A 10 -16.09 25.44 20.57
CA CYS A 10 -15.79 25.67 19.16
C CYS A 10 -16.41 24.60 18.24
N GLY A 11 -17.12 25.04 17.20
CA GLY A 11 -17.85 24.20 16.27
C GLY A 11 -16.97 23.30 15.42
N ILE A 12 -17.27 22.02 15.48
CA ILE A 12 -16.72 21.02 14.56
C ILE A 12 -17.53 21.12 13.25
N GLY A 13 -16.85 21.60 12.20
CA GLY A 13 -17.43 21.69 10.86
C GLY A 13 -17.91 20.34 10.34
N ARG A 14 -19.18 20.29 9.96
CA ARG A 14 -19.80 19.15 9.28
C ARG A 14 -19.09 18.89 7.95
N ILE A 15 -18.36 17.78 7.84
CA ILE A 15 -17.88 17.26 6.57
C ILE A 15 -19.10 16.70 5.84
N ARG A 16 -19.46 17.35 4.72
CA ARG A 16 -20.48 16.86 3.78
C ARG A 16 -20.03 15.50 3.24
N ARG A 17 -20.84 14.48 3.49
CA ARG A 17 -20.78 13.19 2.79
C ARG A 17 -21.10 13.46 1.30
N MET A 18 -20.08 13.53 0.47
CA MET A 18 -20.26 13.41 -0.98
C MET A 18 -20.29 11.92 -1.35
N GLY A 19 -21.28 11.57 -2.17
CA GLY A 19 -21.70 10.20 -2.41
C GLY A 19 -20.66 9.26 -3.03
N PHE A 20 -20.63 8.10 -2.45
CA PHE A 20 -19.77 6.94 -2.75
C PHE A 20 -20.18 6.17 -4.02
N LEU A 21 -20.85 6.79 -4.99
CA LEU A 21 -21.45 6.09 -6.15
C LEU A 21 -20.66 6.18 -7.46
N SER A 22 -19.52 6.90 -7.50
CA SER A 22 -18.79 7.10 -8.77
C SER A 22 -17.53 6.21 -8.93
N VAL A 23 -17.00 5.62 -7.85
CA VAL A 23 -15.71 4.89 -7.90
C VAL A 23 -15.86 3.43 -8.37
N VAL A 24 -17.05 2.83 -8.24
CA VAL A 24 -17.27 1.42 -8.61
C VAL A 24 -17.40 1.22 -10.12
N SER A 25 -17.69 2.27 -10.90
CA SER A 25 -17.88 2.16 -12.36
C SER A 25 -16.58 2.08 -13.16
N VAL A 26 -15.43 2.50 -12.57
CA VAL A 26 -14.13 2.54 -13.26
C VAL A 26 -13.43 1.17 -13.27
N CYS A 27 -13.70 0.29 -12.30
CA CYS A 27 -13.11 -1.06 -12.27
C CYS A 27 -13.62 -2.01 -13.36
N ALA A 28 -14.80 -1.78 -13.94
CA ALA A 28 -15.36 -2.67 -14.96
C ALA A 28 -14.71 -2.51 -16.35
N ALA A 29 -14.12 -1.37 -16.65
CA ALA A 29 -13.43 -1.12 -17.92
C ALA A 29 -12.00 -1.70 -17.98
N CYS A 30 -11.35 -1.91 -16.84
CA CYS A 30 -9.99 -2.48 -16.79
C CYS A 30 -9.93 -4.02 -16.91
N LEU A 31 -11.04 -4.73 -16.72
CA LEU A 31 -11.10 -6.20 -16.78
C LEU A 31 -11.34 -6.79 -18.17
N ALA A 32 -11.56 -5.96 -19.20
CA ALA A 32 -11.89 -6.42 -20.56
C ALA A 32 -10.68 -6.66 -21.50
N VAL A 33 -9.44 -6.59 -21.01
CA VAL A 33 -8.23 -6.74 -21.88
C VAL A 33 -7.42 -8.01 -21.60
N ALA A 34 -7.94 -8.97 -20.84
CA ALA A 34 -7.32 -10.28 -20.66
C ALA A 34 -8.00 -11.35 -21.51
N GLY A 35 -7.97 -11.21 -22.84
CA GLY A 35 -8.40 -12.22 -23.80
C GLY A 35 -7.42 -12.26 -24.95
N CYS A 36 -6.37 -13.13 -24.86
CA CYS A 36 -5.58 -13.52 -26.01
C CYS A 36 -6.44 -14.33 -26.99
N ALA A 37 -6.88 -13.69 -28.06
CA ALA A 37 -7.29 -14.38 -29.28
C ALA A 37 -6.54 -13.73 -30.44
N SER A 38 -5.72 -14.53 -31.11
CA SER A 38 -5.07 -14.22 -32.37
C SER A 38 -6.12 -13.78 -33.39
N ILE A 39 -6.08 -12.52 -33.82
CA ILE A 39 -6.73 -12.06 -35.03
C ILE A 39 -5.70 -11.29 -35.84
N ALA A 40 -5.45 -11.83 -37.04
CA ALA A 40 -4.60 -11.24 -38.05
C ALA A 40 -5.13 -9.90 -38.55
N GLY A 41 -4.24 -8.94 -38.67
CA GLY A 41 -4.21 -7.92 -39.70
C GLY A 41 -5.36 -6.94 -39.81
N SER A 42 -5.23 -5.79 -39.11
CA SER A 42 -5.68 -4.52 -39.67
C SER A 42 -4.74 -3.43 -39.16
N PRO A 43 -4.28 -2.48 -40.01
CA PRO A 43 -3.37 -1.43 -39.60
C PRO A 43 -4.13 -0.42 -38.74
N LEU A 44 -3.70 -0.25 -37.47
CA LEU A 44 -4.12 0.86 -36.67
C LEU A 44 -3.69 2.15 -37.36
N ARG A 45 -4.68 2.90 -37.85
CA ARG A 45 -4.51 4.25 -38.38
C ARG A 45 -3.83 5.10 -37.30
N ALA A 46 -2.69 5.67 -37.68
CA ALA A 46 -2.10 6.80 -36.98
C ALA A 46 -3.08 7.98 -37.01
N GLY A 47 -3.26 8.68 -35.88
CA GLY A 47 -4.03 9.92 -35.83
C GLY A 47 -5.48 9.71 -35.38
N GLY A 48 -5.69 9.33 -34.13
CA GLY A 48 -6.94 9.48 -33.43
C GLY A 48 -6.67 10.39 -32.22
N GLU A 49 -7.09 11.65 -32.33
CA GLU A 49 -7.24 12.55 -31.19
C GLU A 49 -8.25 11.89 -30.25
N THR A 50 -7.76 11.23 -29.19
CA THR A 50 -8.61 10.95 -28.05
C THR A 50 -8.67 12.25 -27.26
N GLU A 51 -9.50 13.18 -27.71
CA GLU A 51 -9.92 14.30 -26.89
C GLU A 51 -10.66 13.69 -25.69
N LEU A 52 -10.01 13.63 -24.52
CA LEU A 52 -10.70 13.56 -23.27
C LEU A 52 -11.50 14.86 -23.15
N SER A 53 -12.81 14.76 -23.36
CA SER A 53 -13.76 15.85 -23.47
C SER A 53 -14.02 16.49 -22.13
N ASP A 54 -13.15 17.38 -21.63
CA ASP A 54 -13.45 18.33 -20.55
C ASP A 54 -12.38 19.43 -20.41
N GLY A 55 -11.92 20.01 -21.53
CA GLY A 55 -11.19 21.28 -21.48
C GLY A 55 -9.79 21.28 -20.87
N VAL A 56 -9.28 20.14 -20.41
CA VAL A 56 -7.89 19.99 -19.96
C VAL A 56 -7.08 19.49 -21.14
N GLY A 57 -6.21 20.35 -21.70
CA GLY A 57 -5.40 20.04 -22.89
C GLY A 57 -4.33 18.97 -22.65
N PHE A 58 -4.75 17.77 -22.21
CA PHE A 58 -3.86 16.64 -22.03
C PHE A 58 -3.71 15.85 -23.33
N ARG A 59 -2.49 15.69 -23.81
CA ARG A 59 -2.18 14.94 -25.03
C ARG A 59 -1.04 13.97 -24.78
N LEU A 60 -1.25 12.70 -25.13
CA LEU A 60 -0.20 11.68 -25.08
C LEU A 60 0.94 12.01 -26.08
N PRO A 61 2.19 11.67 -25.75
CA PRO A 61 3.33 11.90 -26.62
C PRO A 61 3.30 10.98 -27.85
N ASP A 62 3.88 11.44 -28.94
CA ASP A 62 4.14 10.60 -30.10
C ASP A 62 5.25 9.61 -29.77
N ILE A 63 4.96 8.31 -29.91
CA ILE A 63 5.92 7.26 -29.59
C ILE A 63 6.62 6.80 -30.87
N PRO A 64 7.98 6.84 -30.93
CA PRO A 64 8.72 6.38 -32.11
C PRO A 64 8.35 4.95 -32.51
N ASP A 65 8.09 4.74 -33.80
CA ASP A 65 7.70 3.44 -34.37
C ASP A 65 8.76 2.34 -34.21
N THR A 66 9.99 2.72 -33.90
CA THR A 66 11.10 1.81 -33.65
C THR A 66 11.01 1.12 -32.27
N LEU A 67 10.30 1.72 -31.32
CA LEU A 67 10.19 1.19 -29.95
C LEU A 67 9.11 0.09 -29.84
N ARG A 68 9.45 -0.99 -29.13
CA ARG A 68 8.56 -2.15 -28.90
C ARG A 68 8.64 -2.62 -27.44
N GLY A 69 7.62 -3.33 -26.99
CA GLY A 69 7.59 -3.99 -25.67
C GLY A 69 7.88 -3.03 -24.52
N ALA A 70 8.81 -3.42 -23.64
CA ALA A 70 9.18 -2.66 -22.44
C ALA A 70 9.72 -1.28 -22.78
N ALA A 71 10.59 -1.14 -23.80
CA ALA A 71 11.15 0.15 -24.20
C ALA A 71 10.07 1.16 -24.65
N ARG A 72 8.98 0.69 -25.28
CA ARG A 72 7.83 1.52 -25.64
C ARG A 72 7.09 2.01 -24.39
N ALA A 73 6.88 1.11 -23.40
CA ALA A 73 6.20 1.46 -22.15
C ALA A 73 7.03 2.45 -21.33
N GLU A 74 8.34 2.23 -21.21
CA GLU A 74 9.26 3.13 -20.53
C GLU A 74 9.30 4.52 -21.18
N TYR A 75 9.40 4.58 -22.51
CA TYR A 75 9.34 5.84 -23.26
C TYR A 75 8.04 6.58 -22.98
N LEU A 76 6.89 5.90 -23.08
CA LEU A 76 5.59 6.49 -22.79
C LEU A 76 5.54 7.03 -21.36
N ALA A 77 6.03 6.28 -20.38
CA ALA A 77 6.03 6.70 -18.98
C ALA A 77 6.88 7.97 -18.74
N LEU A 78 8.07 8.05 -19.37
CA LEU A 78 8.95 9.21 -19.25
C LEU A 78 8.36 10.47 -19.89
N HIS A 79 7.64 10.32 -21.00
CA HIS A 79 7.13 11.41 -21.81
C HIS A 79 5.62 11.66 -21.64
N TYR A 80 4.98 10.93 -20.74
CA TYR A 80 3.52 10.94 -20.57
C TYR A 80 2.96 12.35 -20.37
N TRP A 81 3.67 13.18 -19.64
CA TRP A 81 3.26 14.53 -19.23
C TRP A 81 3.92 15.65 -20.04
N ASP A 82 4.57 15.36 -21.17
CA ASP A 82 5.28 16.36 -21.97
C ASP A 82 4.36 17.48 -22.50
N GLY A 83 3.13 17.14 -22.82
CA GLY A 83 2.14 18.07 -23.36
C GLY A 83 1.25 18.74 -22.31
N PHE A 84 1.44 18.49 -21.00
CA PHE A 84 0.58 19.06 -19.96
C PHE A 84 1.15 20.37 -19.42
N ASP A 85 0.32 21.42 -19.38
CA ASP A 85 0.68 22.74 -18.82
C ASP A 85 0.40 22.81 -17.31
N PHE A 86 1.40 22.48 -16.49
CA PHE A 86 1.31 22.54 -15.01
C PHE A 86 1.17 23.97 -14.46
N ALA A 87 1.44 25.01 -15.23
CA ALA A 87 1.30 26.39 -14.78
C ALA A 87 -0.12 26.94 -15.01
N GLY A 88 -0.78 26.49 -16.07
CA GLY A 88 -2.09 27.00 -16.48
C GLY A 88 -3.26 26.05 -16.19
N ALA A 89 -2.99 24.76 -15.90
CA ALA A 89 -4.02 23.76 -15.68
C ALA A 89 -3.97 23.16 -14.27
N ASP A 90 -5.13 22.88 -13.68
CA ASP A 90 -5.22 22.19 -12.39
C ASP A 90 -5.11 20.67 -12.62
N ILE A 91 -4.03 20.06 -12.12
CA ILE A 91 -3.82 18.62 -12.17
C ILE A 91 -4.87 17.84 -11.38
N ALA A 92 -5.57 18.47 -10.44
CA ALA A 92 -6.68 17.86 -9.71
C ALA A 92 -8.05 18.01 -10.40
N ALA A 93 -8.10 18.66 -11.56
CA ALA A 93 -9.31 18.66 -12.39
C ALA A 93 -9.65 17.23 -12.87
N PRO A 94 -10.93 16.84 -13.00
CA PRO A 94 -11.34 15.45 -13.25
C PRO A 94 -10.63 14.76 -14.43
N GLY A 95 -10.40 15.46 -15.53
CA GLY A 95 -9.70 14.91 -16.70
C GLY A 95 -8.21 14.69 -16.45
N ALA A 96 -7.53 15.61 -15.76
CA ALA A 96 -6.12 15.49 -15.40
C ALA A 96 -5.92 14.44 -14.29
N GLU A 97 -6.83 14.39 -13.33
CA GLU A 97 -6.81 13.34 -12.28
C GLU A 97 -6.99 11.95 -12.89
N GLN A 98 -7.87 11.77 -13.89
CA GLN A 98 -7.99 10.50 -14.61
C GLN A 98 -6.70 10.16 -15.38
N ALA A 99 -6.08 11.12 -16.05
CA ALA A 99 -4.80 10.91 -16.71
C ALA A 99 -3.70 10.49 -15.72
N PHE A 100 -3.73 11.03 -14.48
CA PHE A 100 -2.81 10.60 -13.42
C PHE A 100 -3.07 9.15 -12.99
N VAL A 101 -4.32 8.73 -12.85
CA VAL A 101 -4.68 7.33 -12.56
C VAL A 101 -4.21 6.39 -13.67
N ASP A 102 -4.40 6.77 -14.93
CA ASP A 102 -3.93 6.00 -16.10
C ASP A 102 -2.38 5.92 -16.13
N PHE A 103 -1.71 7.00 -15.78
CA PHE A 103 -0.26 7.04 -15.60
C PHE A 103 0.21 6.05 -14.53
N LEU A 104 -0.42 6.02 -13.36
CA LEU A 104 -0.09 5.05 -12.31
C LEU A 104 -0.31 3.60 -12.79
N GLY A 105 -1.37 3.36 -13.57
CA GLY A 105 -1.63 2.08 -14.22
C GLY A 105 -0.53 1.66 -15.20
N LEU A 106 0.06 2.62 -15.92
CA LEU A 106 1.23 2.38 -16.77
C LEU A 106 2.48 2.05 -15.95
N LEU A 107 2.75 2.81 -14.87
CA LEU A 107 3.92 2.62 -14.01
C LEU A 107 3.96 1.24 -13.36
N SER A 108 2.82 0.66 -13.03
CA SER A 108 2.75 -0.69 -12.47
C SER A 108 3.24 -1.80 -13.42
N ARG A 109 3.49 -1.48 -14.69
CA ARG A 109 3.90 -2.42 -15.76
C ARG A 109 5.33 -2.24 -16.24
N ILE A 110 6.07 -1.26 -15.71
CA ILE A 110 7.47 -1.00 -16.05
C ILE A 110 8.40 -1.42 -14.90
N ALA A 111 9.68 -1.63 -15.22
CA ALA A 111 10.65 -2.15 -14.26
C ALA A 111 10.99 -1.15 -13.14
N SER A 112 10.98 0.15 -13.42
CA SER A 112 11.24 1.21 -12.44
C SER A 112 10.44 2.46 -12.75
N ALA A 113 9.79 3.01 -11.72
CA ALA A 113 9.00 4.24 -11.83
C ALA A 113 9.81 5.51 -11.51
N ASP A 114 11.05 5.40 -11.01
CA ASP A 114 11.83 6.55 -10.53
C ASP A 114 12.04 7.60 -11.62
N GLY A 115 12.46 7.18 -12.82
CA GLY A 115 12.66 8.09 -13.94
C GLY A 115 11.36 8.79 -14.37
N ALA A 116 10.25 8.07 -14.38
CA ALA A 116 8.95 8.62 -14.77
C ALA A 116 8.42 9.65 -13.76
N PHE A 117 8.53 9.38 -12.46
CA PHE A 117 8.20 10.38 -11.43
C PHE A 117 9.18 11.56 -11.46
N GLY A 118 10.48 11.32 -11.67
CA GLY A 118 11.47 12.38 -11.85
C GLY A 118 11.11 13.31 -13.01
N ALA A 119 10.70 12.75 -14.14
CA ALA A 119 10.25 13.51 -15.30
C ALA A 119 8.97 14.31 -14.98
N LEU A 120 7.96 13.68 -14.36
CA LEU A 120 6.71 14.32 -13.97
C LEU A 120 6.95 15.51 -13.03
N PHE A 121 7.66 15.27 -11.92
CA PHE A 121 7.95 16.33 -10.94
C PHE A 121 8.87 17.42 -11.50
N GLY A 122 9.78 17.06 -12.41
CA GLY A 122 10.61 18.02 -13.12
C GLY A 122 9.80 18.99 -13.98
N ARG A 123 8.73 18.52 -14.65
CA ARG A 123 7.82 19.35 -15.43
C ARG A 123 6.92 20.24 -14.59
N ALA A 124 6.49 19.73 -13.44
CA ALA A 124 5.69 20.49 -12.48
C ALA A 124 6.53 21.48 -11.64
N ALA A 125 7.85 21.44 -11.78
CA ALA A 125 8.76 22.25 -10.96
C ALA A 125 8.46 23.75 -11.13
N GLY A 126 8.38 24.46 -10.00
CA GLY A 126 8.08 25.90 -9.96
C GLY A 126 6.61 26.27 -10.13
N SER A 127 5.70 25.29 -10.18
CA SER A 127 4.25 25.50 -10.15
C SER A 127 3.61 24.91 -8.88
N ASP A 128 2.41 25.36 -8.55
CA ASP A 128 1.59 24.75 -7.47
C ASP A 128 1.19 23.29 -7.79
N GLY A 129 1.25 22.90 -9.06
CA GLY A 129 0.99 21.57 -9.56
C GLY A 129 1.87 20.50 -8.88
N LEU A 130 3.08 20.85 -8.47
CA LEU A 130 4.00 19.93 -7.84
C LEU A 130 3.49 19.42 -6.46
N TYR A 131 2.95 20.32 -5.63
CA TYR A 131 2.34 19.93 -4.35
C TYR A 131 1.03 19.15 -4.56
N ARG A 132 0.24 19.56 -5.56
CA ARG A 132 -0.98 18.84 -5.96
C ARG A 132 -0.69 17.41 -6.43
N LEU A 133 0.40 17.19 -7.16
CA LEU A 133 0.84 15.87 -7.55
C LEU A 133 1.17 15.00 -6.33
N MET A 134 1.82 15.57 -5.30
CA MET A 134 2.06 14.82 -4.07
C MET A 134 0.76 14.47 -3.34
N GLU A 135 -0.23 15.38 -3.29
CA GLU A 135 -1.56 15.08 -2.74
C GLU A 135 -2.26 13.92 -3.48
N LEU A 136 -2.12 13.87 -4.81
CA LEU A 136 -2.62 12.74 -5.61
C LEU A 136 -1.83 11.45 -5.32
N CYS A 137 -0.51 11.52 -5.20
CA CYS A 137 0.32 10.37 -4.80
C CYS A 137 -0.09 9.85 -3.42
N ASP A 138 -0.31 10.75 -2.44
CA ASP A 138 -0.80 10.38 -1.11
C ASP A 138 -2.14 9.65 -1.22
N ARG A 139 -3.10 10.23 -1.96
CA ARG A 139 -4.45 9.68 -2.12
C ARG A 139 -4.48 8.31 -2.79
N TYR A 140 -3.75 8.15 -3.88
CA TYR A 140 -3.82 6.93 -4.69
C TYR A 140 -2.84 5.84 -4.27
N LEU A 141 -1.63 6.21 -3.84
CA LEU A 141 -0.56 5.25 -3.58
C LEU A 141 -0.34 4.93 -2.10
N TYR A 142 -0.77 5.84 -1.21
CA TYR A 142 -0.43 5.76 0.21
C TYR A 142 -1.64 5.51 1.13
N GLU A 143 -2.82 6.08 0.79
CA GLU A 143 -4.02 5.88 1.61
C GLU A 143 -4.32 4.38 1.78
N PRO A 144 -4.60 3.90 3.03
CA PRO A 144 -4.77 2.48 3.32
C PRO A 144 -5.89 1.80 2.52
N TRP A 145 -6.91 2.59 2.14
CA TRP A 145 -8.11 2.11 1.46
C TRP A 145 -8.06 2.27 -0.05
N SER A 146 -6.97 2.80 -0.59
CA SER A 146 -6.81 2.95 -2.03
C SER A 146 -6.60 1.60 -2.71
N PRO A 147 -7.38 1.26 -3.74
CA PRO A 147 -7.17 0.04 -4.52
C PRO A 147 -5.86 0.06 -5.34
N MET A 148 -5.25 1.24 -5.49
CA MET A 148 -3.99 1.45 -6.20
C MET A 148 -2.79 1.60 -5.25
N ARG A 149 -2.98 1.34 -3.95
CA ARG A 149 -1.90 1.46 -2.97
C ARG A 149 -0.68 0.64 -3.40
N SER A 150 0.47 1.31 -3.43
CA SER A 150 1.75 0.70 -3.80
C SER A 150 2.89 1.42 -3.08
N ASP A 151 3.49 0.74 -2.11
CA ASP A 151 4.65 1.26 -1.37
C ASP A 151 5.83 1.55 -2.32
N GLU A 152 5.99 0.76 -3.40
CA GLU A 152 7.07 0.93 -4.38
C GLU A 152 6.88 2.20 -5.22
N LEU A 153 5.68 2.39 -5.79
CA LEU A 153 5.37 3.59 -6.58
C LEU A 153 5.38 4.84 -5.70
N TYR A 154 4.86 4.73 -4.48
CA TYR A 154 4.89 5.86 -3.56
C TYR A 154 6.31 6.24 -3.13
N ALA A 155 7.19 5.25 -2.88
CA ALA A 155 8.60 5.53 -2.61
C ALA A 155 9.30 6.21 -3.79
N ALA A 156 8.99 5.83 -5.03
CA ALA A 156 9.53 6.48 -6.22
C ALA A 156 9.06 7.95 -6.33
N ALA A 157 7.77 8.20 -6.08
CA ALA A 157 7.23 9.57 -6.03
C ALA A 157 7.90 10.42 -4.94
N LEU A 158 8.05 9.88 -3.73
CA LEU A 158 8.70 10.57 -2.62
C LEU A 158 10.18 10.87 -2.89
N ARG A 159 10.92 9.95 -3.54
CA ARG A 159 12.31 10.22 -3.97
C ARG A 159 12.35 11.39 -4.94
N ALA A 160 11.55 11.35 -5.99
CA ALA A 160 11.48 12.43 -6.97
C ALA A 160 11.11 13.78 -6.32
N PHE A 161 10.16 13.79 -5.37
CA PHE A 161 9.79 14.98 -4.61
C PHE A 161 10.94 15.50 -3.75
N THR A 162 11.62 14.61 -2.99
CA THR A 162 12.71 15.02 -2.09
C THR A 162 13.99 15.45 -2.82
N GLU A 163 14.22 14.94 -4.03
CA GLU A 163 15.35 15.30 -4.88
C GLU A 163 15.11 16.60 -5.67
N SER A 164 13.86 17.05 -5.78
CA SER A 164 13.55 18.28 -6.50
C SER A 164 14.20 19.51 -5.84
N PRO A 165 14.97 20.32 -6.59
CA PRO A 165 15.56 21.54 -6.07
C PRO A 165 14.53 22.67 -5.83
N CYS A 166 13.34 22.54 -6.41
CA CYS A 166 12.27 23.54 -6.29
C CYS A 166 11.45 23.38 -4.98
N ILE A 167 11.67 22.32 -4.21
CA ILE A 167 10.97 22.06 -2.95
C ILE A 167 11.81 22.58 -1.79
N ALA A 168 11.18 23.34 -0.90
CA ALA A 168 11.83 23.81 0.32
C ALA A 168 12.18 22.64 1.25
N GLU A 169 13.33 22.71 1.92
CA GLU A 169 13.82 21.63 2.79
C GLU A 169 12.82 21.25 3.90
N ILE A 170 12.06 22.24 4.40
CA ILE A 170 11.02 22.00 5.42
C ILE A 170 9.92 21.06 4.90
N ASP A 171 9.51 21.20 3.64
CA ASP A 171 8.45 20.38 3.02
C ASP A 171 8.94 18.96 2.73
N LYS A 172 10.26 18.78 2.52
CA LYS A 172 10.88 17.46 2.33
C LYS A 172 10.93 16.61 3.60
N VAL A 173 10.84 17.20 4.80
CA VAL A 173 10.95 16.48 6.07
C VAL A 173 9.90 15.38 6.17
N ARG A 174 8.63 15.70 5.89
CA ARG A 174 7.53 14.74 5.93
C ARG A 174 7.70 13.62 4.90
N ALA A 175 8.15 13.95 3.71
CA ALA A 175 8.42 12.98 2.65
C ALA A 175 9.57 12.01 3.01
N ARG A 176 10.66 12.52 3.60
CA ARG A 176 11.77 11.68 4.09
C ARG A 176 11.32 10.72 5.19
N GLN A 177 10.53 11.20 6.16
CA GLN A 177 9.95 10.35 7.20
C GLN A 177 9.02 9.27 6.63
N ALA A 178 8.28 9.59 5.56
CA ALA A 178 7.46 8.61 4.87
C ALA A 178 8.34 7.55 4.18
N LEU A 179 9.42 7.94 3.51
CA LEU A 179 10.40 7.02 2.91
C LEU A 179 11.03 6.08 3.95
N GLU A 180 11.41 6.60 5.12
CA GLU A 180 11.92 5.79 6.23
C GLU A 180 10.90 4.72 6.65
N ARG A 181 9.63 5.10 6.85
CA ARG A 181 8.56 4.14 7.20
C ARG A 181 8.34 3.09 6.13
N LEU A 182 8.33 3.47 4.86
CA LEU A 182 8.18 2.53 3.74
C LEU A 182 9.33 1.53 3.66
N SER A 183 10.53 1.93 4.10
CA SER A 183 11.70 1.06 4.12
C SER A 183 11.67 0.01 5.24
N MET A 184 10.79 0.18 6.24
CA MET A 184 10.68 -0.77 7.35
C MET A 184 10.10 -2.10 6.88
N ASN A 185 10.75 -3.18 7.28
CA ASN A 185 10.27 -4.56 7.07
C ASN A 185 9.85 -4.84 5.61
N ARG A 186 10.69 -4.49 4.65
CA ARG A 186 10.42 -4.75 3.23
C ARG A 186 10.47 -6.25 2.92
N PRO A 187 9.67 -6.75 1.99
CA PRO A 187 9.80 -8.13 1.50
C PRO A 187 11.24 -8.46 1.10
N GLY A 188 11.73 -9.61 1.54
CA GLY A 188 13.12 -10.08 1.33
C GLY A 188 14.14 -9.53 2.34
N THR A 189 13.73 -8.71 3.33
CA THR A 189 14.62 -8.24 4.40
C THR A 189 14.26 -8.87 5.74
N PRO A 190 15.20 -8.96 6.71
CA PRO A 190 14.89 -9.38 8.07
C PRO A 190 13.83 -8.46 8.70
N ALA A 191 12.82 -9.05 9.31
CA ALA A 191 11.83 -8.33 10.10
C ALA A 191 12.47 -7.77 11.36
N ALA A 192 12.13 -6.53 11.71
CA ALA A 192 12.62 -5.92 12.93
C ALA A 192 12.11 -6.69 14.15
N ASP A 193 13.02 -6.99 15.08
CA ASP A 193 12.67 -7.64 16.34
C ASP A 193 12.01 -6.64 17.29
N PHE A 194 11.03 -7.11 18.06
CA PHE A 194 10.33 -6.30 19.05
C PHE A 194 9.93 -7.14 20.26
N ILE A 195 9.61 -6.47 21.37
CA ILE A 195 9.16 -7.11 22.60
C ILE A 195 7.63 -7.00 22.70
N TYR A 196 6.98 -8.12 23.04
CA TYR A 196 5.58 -8.16 23.42
C TYR A 196 5.41 -8.79 24.81
N VAL A 197 4.28 -8.54 25.44
CA VAL A 197 3.92 -9.07 26.75
C VAL A 197 2.81 -10.09 26.58
N ASP A 198 2.94 -11.27 27.16
CA ASP A 198 1.89 -12.29 27.19
C ASP A 198 0.84 -12.01 28.28
N ARG A 199 -0.22 -12.82 28.31
CA ARG A 199 -1.30 -12.70 29.34
C ARG A 199 -0.83 -12.95 30.76
N GLY A 200 0.29 -13.65 30.92
CA GLY A 200 0.94 -13.86 32.23
C GLY A 200 1.79 -12.68 32.68
N GLY A 201 1.97 -11.67 31.86
CA GLY A 201 2.83 -10.51 32.11
C GLY A 201 4.30 -10.75 31.76
N SER A 202 4.65 -11.92 31.21
CA SER A 202 6.02 -12.22 30.78
C SER A 202 6.35 -11.53 29.47
N ARG A 203 7.62 -11.11 29.33
CA ARG A 203 8.14 -10.45 28.13
C ARG A 203 8.76 -11.48 27.20
N HIS A 204 8.42 -11.41 25.94
CA HIS A 204 8.94 -12.25 24.88
C HIS A 204 9.39 -11.38 23.72
N ARG A 205 10.25 -11.93 22.85
CA ARG A 205 10.67 -11.31 21.60
C ARG A 205 10.05 -12.02 20.41
N LEU A 206 9.90 -11.33 19.29
CA LEU A 206 9.57 -11.98 18.02
C LEU A 206 10.63 -13.05 17.70
N SER A 207 11.90 -12.78 18.00
CA SER A 207 13.02 -13.71 17.79
C SER A 207 12.94 -15.00 18.59
N ASP A 208 12.13 -15.07 19.65
CA ASP A 208 11.94 -16.26 20.46
C ASP A 208 10.97 -17.28 19.81
N ILE A 209 10.26 -16.88 18.75
CA ILE A 209 9.31 -17.74 18.07
C ILE A 209 10.04 -18.63 17.06
N GLU A 210 9.99 -19.94 17.31
CA GLU A 210 10.54 -20.95 16.42
C GLU A 210 9.42 -21.62 15.62
N ALA A 211 9.31 -21.29 14.34
CA ALA A 211 8.37 -21.90 13.40
C ALA A 211 8.87 -21.76 11.96
N PRO A 212 8.51 -22.68 11.04
CA PRO A 212 8.85 -22.54 9.61
C PRO A 212 8.34 -21.24 8.97
N HIS A 213 7.18 -20.74 9.47
CA HIS A 213 6.63 -19.44 9.06
C HIS A 213 5.96 -18.80 10.27
N ILE A 214 5.95 -17.46 10.30
CA ILE A 214 5.29 -16.67 11.34
C ILE A 214 4.33 -15.70 10.66
N LEU A 215 3.06 -15.71 11.09
CA LEU A 215 2.07 -14.73 10.70
C LEU A 215 1.91 -13.73 11.85
N LEU A 216 2.32 -12.48 11.62
CA LEU A 216 2.09 -11.38 12.54
C LEU A 216 0.75 -10.74 12.23
N PHE A 217 -0.08 -10.57 13.23
CA PHE A 217 -1.37 -9.89 13.15
C PHE A 217 -1.39 -8.75 14.16
N PHE A 218 -1.11 -7.53 13.69
CA PHE A 218 -1.24 -6.32 14.51
C PHE A 218 -2.70 -5.85 14.49
N HIS A 219 -3.27 -5.67 15.66
CA HIS A 219 -4.69 -5.36 15.78
C HIS A 219 -5.03 -4.47 16.98
N TYR A 220 -6.25 -3.93 16.93
CA TYR A 220 -6.89 -3.24 18.04
C TYR A 220 -8.30 -3.79 18.24
N PRO A 221 -8.70 -4.23 19.44
CA PRO A 221 -10.00 -4.87 19.69
C PRO A 221 -11.21 -4.00 19.33
N GLY A 222 -11.11 -2.67 19.51
CA GLY A 222 -12.14 -1.70 19.16
C GLY A 222 -12.35 -1.49 17.66
N CYS A 223 -11.43 -1.95 16.81
CA CYS A 223 -11.45 -1.78 15.37
C CYS A 223 -12.38 -2.79 14.68
N GLY A 224 -13.33 -2.31 13.87
CA GLY A 224 -14.26 -3.18 13.12
C GLY A 224 -13.54 -4.06 12.07
N GLU A 225 -12.56 -3.51 11.36
CA GLU A 225 -11.76 -4.22 10.37
C GLU A 225 -10.89 -5.31 11.04
N CYS A 226 -10.32 -5.01 12.22
CA CYS A 226 -9.56 -5.99 12.98
C CYS A 226 -10.41 -7.19 13.39
N ARG A 227 -11.68 -6.96 13.77
CA ARG A 227 -12.62 -8.06 14.07
C ARG A 227 -12.95 -8.89 12.82
N ARG A 228 -13.14 -8.24 11.65
CA ARG A 228 -13.34 -8.94 10.38
C ARG A 228 -12.13 -9.78 9.98
N MET A 229 -10.94 -9.22 10.11
CA MET A 229 -9.69 -9.93 9.83
C MET A 229 -9.49 -11.12 10.76
N LYS A 230 -9.75 -10.94 12.06
CA LYS A 230 -9.72 -12.04 13.03
C LYS A 230 -10.66 -13.18 12.63
N ALA A 231 -11.92 -12.85 12.31
CA ALA A 231 -12.90 -13.85 11.84
C ALA A 231 -12.46 -14.53 10.53
N ALA A 232 -11.84 -13.82 9.61
CA ALA A 232 -11.29 -14.39 8.38
C ALA A 232 -10.13 -15.34 8.65
N LEU A 233 -9.21 -14.99 9.55
CA LEU A 233 -8.13 -15.88 10.01
C LEU A 233 -8.69 -17.15 10.64
N GLU A 234 -9.70 -17.04 11.49
CA GLU A 234 -10.36 -18.16 12.16
C GLU A 234 -11.14 -19.07 11.17
N ALA A 235 -11.71 -18.49 10.13
CA ALA A 235 -12.46 -19.22 9.11
C ALA A 235 -11.55 -19.86 8.04
N SER A 236 -10.28 -19.48 7.93
CA SER A 236 -9.39 -19.95 6.88
C SER A 236 -8.93 -21.39 7.09
N PRO A 237 -9.30 -22.35 6.22
CA PRO A 237 -8.86 -23.74 6.35
C PRO A 237 -7.35 -23.88 6.22
N ILE A 238 -6.70 -23.07 5.36
CA ILE A 238 -5.26 -23.16 5.09
C ILE A 238 -4.43 -22.63 6.24
N VAL A 239 -4.86 -21.55 6.88
CA VAL A 239 -4.24 -21.02 8.10
C VAL A 239 -4.41 -22.04 9.23
N GLY A 240 -5.62 -22.54 9.47
CA GLY A 240 -5.90 -23.54 10.50
C GLY A 240 -5.11 -24.82 10.33
N GLU A 241 -4.98 -25.33 9.12
CA GLU A 241 -4.18 -26.51 8.82
C GLU A 241 -2.69 -26.27 9.03
N SER A 242 -2.18 -25.11 8.65
CA SER A 242 -0.78 -24.75 8.83
C SER A 242 -0.40 -24.61 10.30
N LEU A 243 -1.31 -24.05 11.13
CA LEU A 243 -1.15 -23.98 12.58
C LEU A 243 -1.15 -25.39 13.22
N ARG A 244 -2.14 -26.23 12.89
CA ARG A 244 -2.23 -27.60 13.45
C ARG A 244 -1.02 -28.46 13.12
N ARG A 245 -0.41 -28.27 11.95
CA ARG A 245 0.80 -28.98 11.52
C ARG A 245 2.11 -28.39 12.03
N GLY A 246 2.06 -27.31 12.83
CA GLY A 246 3.25 -26.62 13.32
C GLY A 246 4.09 -25.96 12.20
N ARG A 247 3.50 -25.70 11.03
CA ARG A 247 4.17 -25.02 9.91
C ARG A 247 4.07 -23.50 9.97
N LEU A 248 3.14 -23.02 10.77
CA LEU A 248 2.84 -21.61 10.98
C LEU A 248 2.70 -21.36 12.48
N ALA A 249 3.32 -20.32 12.98
CA ALA A 249 2.97 -19.70 14.25
C ALA A 249 2.17 -18.41 13.94
N LEU A 250 1.10 -18.17 14.68
CA LEU A 250 0.36 -16.92 14.63
C LEU A 250 0.68 -16.12 15.88
N LEU A 251 1.28 -14.94 15.73
CA LEU A 251 1.45 -13.94 16.79
C LEU A 251 0.47 -12.80 16.55
N ALA A 252 -0.57 -12.73 17.40
CA ALA A 252 -1.51 -11.63 17.44
C ALA A 252 -1.05 -10.59 18.45
N VAL A 253 -0.69 -9.39 17.97
CA VAL A 253 -0.19 -8.30 18.83
C VAL A 253 -1.24 -7.21 18.93
N CYS A 254 -1.80 -7.04 20.12
CA CYS A 254 -2.67 -5.91 20.40
C CYS A 254 -1.84 -4.64 20.60
N VAL A 255 -2.12 -3.64 19.77
CA VAL A 255 -1.49 -2.31 19.84
C VAL A 255 -2.42 -1.25 20.45
N GLY A 256 -3.52 -1.68 21.09
CA GLY A 256 -4.48 -0.81 21.77
C GLY A 256 -4.21 -0.64 23.26
N GLU A 257 -5.28 -0.39 23.99
CA GLU A 257 -5.23 -0.29 25.44
C GLU A 257 -5.19 -1.69 26.10
N ARG A 258 -4.49 -1.79 27.25
CA ARG A 258 -4.35 -3.04 27.98
C ARG A 258 -5.70 -3.63 28.37
N ASP A 259 -6.59 -2.82 28.89
CA ASP A 259 -7.92 -3.27 29.35
C ASP A 259 -8.76 -3.84 28.20
N ASP A 260 -8.65 -3.29 27.01
CA ASP A 260 -9.32 -3.80 25.81
C ASP A 260 -8.74 -5.12 25.35
N TRP A 261 -7.41 -5.27 25.43
CA TRP A 261 -6.71 -6.51 25.12
C TRP A 261 -7.08 -7.61 26.12
N GLU A 262 -7.08 -7.32 27.43
CA GLU A 262 -7.42 -8.30 28.47
C GLU A 262 -8.85 -8.84 28.33
N ARG A 263 -9.78 -7.98 27.84
CA ARG A 263 -11.16 -8.40 27.53
C ARG A 263 -11.31 -9.12 26.18
N SER A 264 -10.33 -9.01 25.30
CA SER A 264 -10.37 -9.66 24.00
C SER A 264 -9.83 -11.09 24.06
N GLY A 265 -10.18 -11.94 23.10
CA GLY A 265 -9.60 -13.28 22.95
C GLY A 265 -8.55 -13.30 21.85
N CYS A 266 -7.54 -14.18 21.98
CA CYS A 266 -6.60 -14.48 20.92
C CYS A 266 -7.28 -15.23 19.77
N PRO A 267 -6.97 -14.97 18.50
CA PRO A 267 -7.44 -15.78 17.39
C PRO A 267 -6.80 -17.19 17.43
N MET A 268 -7.61 -18.22 17.22
CA MET A 268 -7.24 -19.61 16.89
C MET A 268 -6.08 -20.25 17.65
N GLY A 269 -5.94 -20.00 18.96
CA GLY A 269 -4.84 -20.62 19.72
C GLY A 269 -3.45 -20.14 19.29
N GLY A 270 -3.36 -18.98 18.67
CA GLY A 270 -2.10 -18.29 18.41
C GLY A 270 -1.46 -17.74 19.68
N ILE A 271 -0.28 -17.16 19.55
CA ILE A 271 0.40 -16.44 20.62
C ILE A 271 -0.30 -15.08 20.76
N ASP A 272 -0.77 -14.77 21.97
CA ASP A 272 -1.47 -13.53 22.27
C ASP A 272 -0.51 -12.55 22.94
N GLY A 273 -0.14 -11.51 22.21
CA GLY A 273 0.81 -10.50 22.62
C GLY A 273 0.18 -9.12 22.81
N PHE A 274 0.73 -8.35 23.73
CA PHE A 274 0.42 -6.95 23.95
C PHE A 274 1.67 -6.09 23.72
N ASP A 275 1.52 -5.01 22.94
CA ASP A 275 2.57 -4.02 22.75
C ASP A 275 2.66 -3.09 23.95
N GLY A 276 3.44 -3.43 24.94
CA GLY A 276 3.52 -2.74 26.24
C GLY A 276 3.88 -1.25 26.21
N GLY A 277 3.90 -0.58 25.06
CA GLY A 277 4.16 0.86 24.91
C GLY A 277 5.59 1.28 25.28
N MET A 278 6.55 0.33 25.28
CA MET A 278 7.94 0.57 25.65
C MET A 278 8.79 1.03 24.47
N SER A 279 10.02 1.46 24.73
CA SER A 279 10.98 1.92 23.71
C SER A 279 11.32 0.88 22.63
N SER A 280 11.07 -0.42 22.91
CA SER A 280 11.18 -1.55 21.96
C SER A 280 9.82 -2.01 21.42
N SER A 281 8.83 -1.13 21.40
CA SER A 281 7.49 -1.33 20.89
C SER A 281 7.49 -1.63 19.39
N CYS A 282 6.60 -2.53 18.97
CA CYS A 282 6.40 -2.78 17.53
C CYS A 282 6.00 -1.52 16.77
N ARG A 283 5.36 -0.54 17.41
CA ARG A 283 4.98 0.76 16.80
C ARG A 283 6.16 1.61 16.34
N THR A 284 7.36 1.38 16.87
CA THR A 284 8.56 2.13 16.47
C THR A 284 9.26 1.52 15.27
N VAL A 285 9.06 0.22 15.03
CA VAL A 285 9.80 -0.54 14.01
C VAL A 285 8.90 -1.14 12.93
N TYR A 286 7.57 -1.05 13.07
CA TYR A 286 6.59 -1.43 12.06
C TYR A 286 5.72 -0.24 11.69
N ASP A 287 5.34 -0.17 10.42
CA ASP A 287 4.37 0.81 9.96
C ASP A 287 2.94 0.34 10.31
N LEU A 288 2.39 0.84 11.41
CA LEU A 288 1.08 0.48 11.94
C LEU A 288 0.07 1.63 11.84
N ARG A 289 0.17 2.45 10.78
CA ARG A 289 -0.77 3.57 10.52
C ARG A 289 -2.20 3.10 10.29
N ALA A 290 -2.34 1.93 9.70
CA ALA A 290 -3.63 1.28 9.49
C ALA A 290 -3.66 -0.06 10.20
N LEU A 291 -4.81 -0.38 10.79
CA LEU A 291 -5.06 -1.67 11.40
C LEU A 291 -6.34 -2.27 10.80
N PRO A 292 -6.38 -3.58 10.60
CA PRO A 292 -5.35 -4.59 10.90
C PRO A 292 -4.18 -4.55 9.93
N THR A 293 -3.00 -4.98 10.39
CA THR A 293 -1.81 -5.15 9.54
C THR A 293 -1.31 -6.59 9.66
N LEU A 294 -1.08 -7.26 8.53
CA LEU A 294 -0.55 -8.61 8.47
C LEU A 294 0.85 -8.63 7.85
N TYR A 295 1.76 -9.37 8.46
CA TYR A 295 3.06 -9.75 7.89
C TYR A 295 3.20 -11.26 7.88
N LEU A 296 3.71 -11.83 6.80
CA LEU A 296 4.13 -13.22 6.75
C LEU A 296 5.66 -13.27 6.70
N LEU A 297 6.26 -14.00 7.62
CA LEU A 297 7.70 -14.19 7.72
C LEU A 297 8.07 -15.65 7.46
N ASP A 298 9.29 -15.90 7.01
CA ASP A 298 9.87 -17.25 6.96
C ASP A 298 10.50 -17.66 8.30
N GLY A 299 11.09 -18.85 8.36
CA GLY A 299 11.72 -19.40 9.55
C GLY A 299 12.96 -18.64 10.02
N GLU A 300 13.58 -17.86 9.14
CA GLU A 300 14.70 -16.95 9.45
C GLU A 300 14.21 -15.55 9.79
N ARG A 301 12.89 -15.39 9.85
CA ARG A 301 12.19 -14.11 10.10
C ARG A 301 12.40 -13.06 9.01
N CYS A 302 12.76 -13.48 7.77
CA CYS A 302 12.70 -12.58 6.63
C CYS A 302 11.25 -12.35 6.20
N VAL A 303 10.92 -11.11 5.84
CA VAL A 303 9.58 -10.73 5.40
C VAL A 303 9.27 -11.35 4.04
N ILE A 304 8.23 -12.18 3.98
CA ILE A 304 7.67 -12.72 2.74
C ILE A 304 6.59 -11.78 2.21
N LEU A 305 5.68 -11.35 3.09
CA LEU A 305 4.59 -10.42 2.77
C LEU A 305 4.52 -9.31 3.82
N LYS A 306 4.30 -8.09 3.36
CA LYS A 306 4.08 -6.88 4.17
C LYS A 306 2.71 -6.32 3.85
N ASP A 307 1.95 -5.87 4.87
CA ASP A 307 0.61 -5.30 4.74
C ASP A 307 -0.34 -6.17 3.90
N ALA A 308 -0.26 -7.49 4.11
CA ALA A 308 -0.92 -8.46 3.26
C ALA A 308 -2.43 -8.54 3.50
N SER A 309 -3.18 -8.78 2.42
CA SER A 309 -4.56 -9.22 2.51
C SER A 309 -4.64 -10.71 2.85
N MET A 310 -5.81 -11.16 3.34
CA MET A 310 -6.03 -12.60 3.58
C MET A 310 -5.81 -13.46 2.33
N VAL A 311 -6.25 -12.98 1.17
CA VAL A 311 -6.06 -13.69 -0.10
C VAL A 311 -4.58 -13.92 -0.40
N GLN A 312 -3.74 -12.89 -0.24
CA GLN A 312 -2.29 -13.01 -0.43
C GLN A 312 -1.65 -13.98 0.57
N VAL A 313 -2.08 -13.94 1.83
CA VAL A 313 -1.60 -14.87 2.86
C VAL A 313 -1.97 -16.31 2.50
N GLU A 314 -3.22 -16.57 2.12
CA GLU A 314 -3.70 -17.90 1.74
C GLU A 314 -3.01 -18.45 0.49
N GLU A 315 -2.89 -17.64 -0.56
CA GLU A 315 -2.18 -18.02 -1.79
C GLU A 315 -0.71 -18.34 -1.50
N ARG A 316 -0.06 -17.54 -0.66
CA ARG A 316 1.34 -17.76 -0.32
C ARG A 316 1.53 -19.03 0.52
N LEU A 317 0.70 -19.24 1.53
CA LEU A 317 0.74 -20.47 2.34
C LEU A 317 0.44 -21.71 1.49
N ALA A 318 -0.51 -21.63 0.54
CA ALA A 318 -0.79 -22.71 -0.40
C ALA A 318 0.43 -23.06 -1.26
N ALA A 319 1.10 -22.06 -1.81
CA ALA A 319 2.30 -22.24 -2.62
C ALA A 319 3.46 -22.87 -1.82
N LEU A 320 3.67 -22.41 -0.57
CA LEU A 320 4.69 -22.95 0.33
C LEU A 320 4.41 -24.41 0.69
N CYS A 321 3.14 -24.75 0.96
CA CYS A 321 2.73 -26.13 1.22
C CYS A 321 2.94 -27.04 0.00
N SER A 322 2.67 -26.55 -1.20
CA SER A 322 2.83 -27.31 -2.46
C SER A 322 4.31 -27.51 -2.81
N GLY A 323 5.14 -26.50 -2.63
CA GLY A 323 6.60 -26.56 -2.86
C GLY A 323 7.30 -27.54 -1.92
N GLN A 324 6.92 -27.59 -0.65
CA GLN A 324 7.43 -28.58 0.31
C GLN A 324 7.01 -30.00 -0.02
N ALA A 325 5.78 -30.21 -0.52
CA ALA A 325 5.32 -31.51 -0.96
C ALA A 325 6.10 -32.02 -2.20
N ALA A 326 6.50 -31.12 -3.08
CA ALA A 326 7.33 -31.45 -4.25
C ALA A 326 8.79 -31.76 -3.86
N ALA A 327 9.35 -31.06 -2.88
CA ALA A 327 10.69 -31.31 -2.35
C ALA A 327 10.79 -32.66 -1.58
N ALA A 328 9.74 -33.01 -0.82
CA ALA A 328 9.64 -34.28 -0.09
C ALA A 328 9.44 -35.49 -0.99
N LYS A 329 9.03 -35.30 -2.25
CA LYS A 329 8.83 -36.37 -3.23
C LYS A 329 10.03 -36.65 -4.15
N ARG A 330 11.16 -35.95 -4.00
CA ARG A 330 12.40 -36.29 -4.73
C ARG A 330 13.05 -37.48 -4.04
N PRO A 331 13.13 -38.67 -4.67
CA PRO A 331 13.84 -39.81 -4.13
C PRO A 331 15.34 -39.48 -4.12
N SER A 332 16.00 -39.89 -3.04
CA SER A 332 17.46 -39.88 -2.84
C SER A 332 18.16 -40.75 -3.90
#